data_8aad94ae64176c8d6b5326fd7d2aa7a3
#
_entry.id   8aad94ae64176c8d6b5326fd7d2aa7a3
#
_cell.length_a   1.000
_cell.length_b   1.000
_cell.length_c   1.000
_cell.angle_alpha   90.00
_cell.angle_beta   90.00
_cell.angle_gamma   90.00
#
_symmetry.space_group_name_H-M   'P 1'
#
loop_
_entity.id
_entity.type
_entity.pdbx_description
1 polymer ?
#
loop_
_entity_poly.entity_id
_entity_poly.type
_entity_poly.pdbx_seq_one_letter_code
_entity_poly.pdbx_strand_id
1 'polypeptide(L)'
;MQSVFDELYENSLAKCEFKNLISIITAEENIRLAYRNLKKNAGSRTPGTDGKTIADLAKMSEPELIGFVQQKFNWYQPQSVRRKEIPKGNGKTRPLGIPTIMDRLIQQCVLQVMEPIHGKLLRQIWAMGIHDKKLLSIISAMLKAEVAGIGFPEKGTPQGGILSPLLSNIVLNELDWWITSQWVGMPTRHEYSGKIHENGTKDQSKKYRELRKTNLKECYIVRYADDFKIFCRKHSDAVKLFEATRAWLKERLGLDISPEKSKIVNLKHAYSDFLGFRIKVHKLSLIHISEPTRHAQI
;
A
#
# COMPACT_ATOMS: atom_id res chain seq x y z
N MET A 1 1.38 -9.69 -21.71
CA MET A 1 1.63 -9.25 -20.30
C MET A 1 0.64 -9.84 -19.31
N GLN A 2 -0.66 -9.97 -19.61
CA GLN A 2 -1.61 -10.49 -18.59
C GLN A 2 -1.21 -11.89 -18.11
N SER A 3 -0.94 -12.83 -18.98
CA SER A 3 -0.49 -14.18 -18.61
C SER A 3 0.78 -14.20 -17.74
N VAL A 4 1.71 -13.27 -17.99
CA VAL A 4 2.92 -13.13 -17.15
C VAL A 4 2.56 -12.62 -15.75
N PHE A 5 1.62 -11.69 -15.64
CA PHE A 5 1.17 -11.19 -14.32
C PHE A 5 0.39 -12.25 -13.54
N ASP A 6 -0.42 -13.06 -14.23
CA ASP A 6 -1.16 -14.17 -13.61
C ASP A 6 -0.17 -15.24 -13.09
N GLU A 7 0.88 -15.57 -13.86
CA GLU A 7 1.95 -16.48 -13.42
C GLU A 7 2.73 -15.92 -12.22
N LEU A 8 3.08 -14.63 -12.23
CA LEU A 8 3.74 -13.99 -11.09
C LEU A 8 2.86 -14.04 -9.83
N TYR A 9 1.55 -13.85 -9.98
CA TYR A 9 0.59 -13.93 -8.88
C TYR A 9 0.51 -15.36 -8.31
N GLU A 10 0.34 -16.37 -9.16
CA GLU A 10 0.31 -17.78 -8.73
C GLU A 10 1.61 -18.21 -8.04
N ASN A 11 2.77 -17.85 -8.62
CA ASN A 11 4.07 -18.12 -8.02
C ASN A 11 4.22 -17.40 -6.66
N SER A 12 3.66 -16.20 -6.49
CA SER A 12 3.63 -15.48 -5.22
C SER A 12 2.79 -16.21 -4.18
N LEU A 13 1.62 -16.71 -4.54
CA LEU A 13 0.77 -17.53 -3.67
C LEU A 13 1.48 -18.84 -3.25
N ALA A 14 2.22 -19.45 -4.16
CA ALA A 14 3.03 -20.63 -3.90
C ALA A 14 4.33 -20.33 -3.12
N LYS A 15 4.59 -19.07 -2.77
CA LYS A 15 5.82 -18.61 -2.07
C LYS A 15 7.11 -18.94 -2.81
N CYS A 16 7.07 -18.94 -4.14
CA CYS A 16 8.25 -19.15 -4.97
C CYS A 16 9.24 -17.97 -4.84
N GLU A 17 10.52 -18.24 -5.09
CA GLU A 17 11.53 -17.19 -5.19
C GLU A 17 11.50 -16.53 -6.57
N PHE A 18 11.62 -15.21 -6.59
CA PHE A 18 11.69 -14.44 -7.82
C PHE A 18 13.11 -13.95 -8.10
N LYS A 19 13.63 -14.32 -9.27
CA LYS A 19 14.94 -13.90 -9.77
C LYS A 19 14.76 -13.29 -11.17
N ASN A 20 15.69 -12.41 -11.57
CA ASN A 20 15.72 -11.79 -12.91
C ASN A 20 14.43 -11.04 -13.30
N LEU A 21 13.71 -10.44 -12.36
CA LEU A 21 12.50 -9.63 -12.65
C LEU A 21 12.81 -8.44 -13.58
N ILE A 22 14.06 -7.99 -13.63
CA ILE A 22 14.48 -6.89 -14.53
C ILE A 22 14.17 -7.23 -15.99
N SER A 23 14.33 -8.46 -16.44
CA SER A 23 14.01 -8.87 -17.81
C SER A 23 12.53 -8.67 -18.14
N ILE A 24 11.64 -8.95 -17.19
CA ILE A 24 10.19 -8.73 -17.34
C ILE A 24 9.88 -7.23 -17.27
N ILE A 25 10.51 -6.50 -16.35
CA ILE A 25 10.31 -5.05 -16.18
C ILE A 25 10.72 -4.30 -17.43
N THR A 26 11.83 -4.70 -18.07
CA THR A 26 12.38 -4.04 -19.26
C THR A 26 11.86 -4.63 -20.59
N ALA A 27 10.95 -5.60 -20.53
CA ALA A 27 10.31 -6.13 -21.73
C ALA A 27 9.52 -5.03 -22.46
N GLU A 28 9.58 -5.03 -23.79
CA GLU A 28 8.92 -4.01 -24.61
C GLU A 28 7.43 -3.89 -24.31
N GLU A 29 6.73 -5.02 -24.18
CA GLU A 29 5.28 -5.05 -23.88
C GLU A 29 4.97 -4.41 -22.53
N ASN A 30 5.85 -4.57 -21.53
CA ASN A 30 5.69 -3.96 -20.23
C ASN A 30 5.90 -2.44 -20.30
N ILE A 31 6.93 -1.99 -21.04
CA ILE A 31 7.20 -0.55 -21.26
C ILE A 31 6.03 0.10 -22.01
N ARG A 32 5.50 -0.54 -23.06
CA ARG A 32 4.32 -0.07 -23.79
C ARG A 32 3.10 0.05 -22.90
N LEU A 33 2.87 -0.92 -22.04
CA LEU A 33 1.77 -0.91 -21.07
C LEU A 33 1.96 0.22 -20.06
N ALA A 34 3.16 0.40 -19.52
CA ALA A 34 3.50 1.45 -18.57
C ALA A 34 3.28 2.85 -19.18
N TYR A 35 3.70 3.07 -20.41
CA TYR A 35 3.47 4.33 -21.13
C TYR A 35 1.97 4.60 -21.29
N ARG A 36 1.19 3.61 -21.73
CA ARG A 36 -0.28 3.74 -21.89
C ARG A 36 -0.96 4.09 -20.55
N ASN A 37 -0.57 3.42 -19.47
CA ASN A 37 -1.13 3.67 -18.14
C ASN A 37 -0.77 5.07 -17.64
N LEU A 38 0.50 5.48 -17.82
CA LEU A 38 0.96 6.80 -17.45
C LEU A 38 0.23 7.90 -18.26
N LYS A 39 0.01 7.70 -19.56
CA LYS A 39 -0.71 8.63 -20.43
C LYS A 39 -2.15 8.89 -20.00
N LYS A 40 -2.83 7.87 -19.46
CA LYS A 40 -4.20 7.98 -18.93
C LYS A 40 -4.27 8.76 -17.62
N ASN A 41 -3.17 8.86 -16.88
CA ASN A 41 -3.14 9.53 -15.59
C ASN A 41 -3.19 11.07 -15.79
N ALA A 42 -4.13 11.76 -15.14
CA ALA A 42 -4.26 13.22 -15.19
C ALA A 42 -2.97 13.95 -14.78
N GLY A 43 -2.21 13.39 -13.81
CA GLY A 43 -0.93 13.91 -13.36
C GLY A 43 0.18 13.88 -14.41
N SER A 44 0.03 13.12 -15.52
CA SER A 44 1.04 12.99 -16.57
C SER A 44 1.38 14.31 -17.29
N ARG A 45 0.47 15.29 -17.24
CA ARG A 45 0.64 16.64 -17.79
C ARG A 45 1.34 17.60 -16.82
N THR A 46 1.58 17.20 -15.59
CA THR A 46 2.27 18.02 -14.58
C THR A 46 3.79 17.75 -14.70
N PRO A 47 4.62 18.77 -15.02
CA PRO A 47 6.06 18.57 -15.20
C PRO A 47 6.78 18.31 -13.88
N GLY A 48 7.88 17.55 -13.93
CA GLY A 48 8.84 17.39 -12.84
C GLY A 48 9.81 18.58 -12.74
N THR A 49 11.01 18.33 -12.23
CA THR A 49 12.10 19.32 -12.15
C THR A 49 12.70 19.66 -13.53
N ASP A 50 12.61 18.71 -14.47
CA ASP A 50 13.10 18.85 -15.85
C ASP A 50 12.14 19.61 -16.78
N GLY A 51 10.97 20.04 -16.28
CA GLY A 51 9.96 20.73 -17.07
C GLY A 51 9.19 19.85 -18.07
N LYS A 52 9.55 18.56 -18.21
CA LYS A 52 8.98 17.64 -19.19
C LYS A 52 7.69 16.98 -18.72
N THR A 53 6.83 16.65 -19.68
CA THR A 53 5.51 16.03 -19.49
C THR A 53 5.34 14.80 -20.40
N ILE A 54 4.20 14.15 -20.34
CA ILE A 54 3.86 13.04 -21.25
C ILE A 54 3.89 13.46 -22.72
N ALA A 55 3.62 14.74 -23.04
CA ALA A 55 3.68 15.25 -24.39
C ALA A 55 5.10 15.23 -24.98
N ASP A 56 6.11 15.36 -24.12
CA ASP A 56 7.51 15.30 -24.55
C ASP A 56 7.95 13.86 -24.83
N LEU A 57 7.46 12.90 -24.07
CA LEU A 57 7.65 11.48 -24.40
C LEU A 57 6.92 11.07 -25.68
N ALA A 58 5.78 11.67 -25.97
CA ALA A 58 5.02 11.42 -27.19
C ALA A 58 5.73 11.89 -28.50
N LYS A 59 6.78 12.74 -28.39
CA LYS A 59 7.60 13.16 -29.53
C LYS A 59 8.63 12.10 -29.93
N MET A 60 8.95 11.17 -29.04
CA MET A 60 9.84 10.05 -29.33
C MET A 60 9.09 8.97 -30.11
N SER A 61 9.76 8.34 -31.06
CA SER A 61 9.25 7.11 -31.64
C SER A 61 9.19 5.99 -30.59
N GLU A 62 8.33 5.01 -30.80
CA GLU A 62 8.18 3.91 -29.86
C GLU A 62 9.50 3.14 -29.61
N PRO A 63 10.28 2.76 -30.64
CA PRO A 63 11.56 2.09 -30.44
C PRO A 63 12.58 2.96 -29.66
N GLU A 64 12.61 4.27 -29.91
CA GLU A 64 13.49 5.20 -29.19
C GLU A 64 13.11 5.27 -27.71
N LEU A 65 11.81 5.36 -27.39
CA LEU A 65 11.34 5.37 -26.01
C LEU A 65 11.71 4.08 -25.28
N ILE A 66 11.47 2.92 -25.93
CA ILE A 66 11.79 1.61 -25.35
C ILE A 66 13.30 1.51 -25.10
N GLY A 67 14.13 1.77 -26.10
CA GLY A 67 15.59 1.72 -25.96
C GLY A 67 16.11 2.66 -24.88
N PHE A 68 15.54 3.86 -24.79
CA PHE A 68 15.92 4.84 -23.74
C PHE A 68 15.55 4.33 -22.35
N VAL A 69 14.36 3.76 -22.15
CA VAL A 69 13.93 3.18 -20.87
C VAL A 69 14.85 2.01 -20.49
N GLN A 70 15.11 1.08 -21.42
CA GLN A 70 16.01 -0.06 -21.20
C GLN A 70 17.41 0.37 -20.81
N GLN A 71 17.95 1.40 -21.47
CA GLN A 71 19.26 1.98 -21.15
C GLN A 71 19.28 2.57 -19.74
N LYS A 72 18.22 3.27 -19.33
CA LYS A 72 18.08 3.81 -17.96
C LYS A 72 18.10 2.72 -16.89
N PHE A 73 17.55 1.56 -17.15
CA PHE A 73 17.60 0.42 -16.21
C PHE A 73 19.00 -0.19 -16.06
N ASN A 74 19.97 0.08 -16.96
CA ASN A 74 21.35 -0.37 -16.80
C ASN A 74 22.06 0.35 -15.66
N TRP A 75 21.84 1.66 -15.54
CA TRP A 75 22.40 2.50 -14.48
C TRP A 75 21.35 3.53 -14.06
N TYR A 76 20.43 3.14 -13.21
CA TYR A 76 19.35 4.03 -12.81
C TYR A 76 19.79 5.00 -11.71
N GLN A 77 19.68 6.29 -12.03
CA GLN A 77 19.80 7.40 -11.09
C GLN A 77 18.53 8.26 -11.20
N PRO A 78 17.69 8.31 -10.15
CA PRO A 78 16.52 9.17 -10.14
C PRO A 78 16.93 10.65 -10.19
N GLN A 79 16.15 11.45 -10.88
CA GLN A 79 16.28 12.89 -10.82
C GLN A 79 15.63 13.44 -9.55
N SER A 80 15.99 14.66 -9.16
CA SER A 80 15.37 15.33 -8.03
C SER A 80 13.86 15.52 -8.25
N VAL A 81 13.10 15.44 -7.18
CA VAL A 81 11.64 15.52 -7.18
C VAL A 81 11.20 16.95 -6.95
N ARG A 82 10.35 17.50 -7.82
CA ARG A 82 9.78 18.85 -7.65
C ARG A 82 8.77 18.86 -6.52
N ARG A 83 8.98 19.71 -5.52
CA ARG A 83 8.04 19.90 -4.42
C ARG A 83 6.90 20.84 -4.81
N LYS A 84 5.67 20.48 -4.46
CA LYS A 84 4.48 21.32 -4.55
C LYS A 84 3.65 21.19 -3.27
N GLU A 85 3.28 22.30 -2.66
CA GLU A 85 2.37 22.31 -1.52
C GLU A 85 0.93 22.22 -2.00
N ILE A 86 0.17 21.25 -1.44
CA ILE A 86 -1.25 21.07 -1.74
C ILE A 86 -2.06 21.46 -0.50
N PRO A 87 -3.04 22.36 -0.63
CA PRO A 87 -3.92 22.73 0.48
C PRO A 87 -4.70 21.52 1.00
N LYS A 88 -4.82 21.41 2.32
CA LYS A 88 -5.78 20.53 3.00
C LYS A 88 -6.99 21.34 3.39
N GLY A 89 -8.19 20.74 3.42
CA GLY A 89 -9.44 21.42 3.77
C GLY A 89 -9.52 22.05 5.16
N ASN A 90 -8.46 21.90 5.97
CA ASN A 90 -8.32 22.48 7.32
C ASN A 90 -7.31 23.65 7.38
N GLY A 91 -6.99 24.28 6.27
CA GLY A 91 -6.01 25.37 6.19
C GLY A 91 -4.54 24.97 6.26
N LYS A 92 -4.23 23.69 6.49
CA LYS A 92 -2.86 23.14 6.42
C LYS A 92 -2.51 22.75 4.99
N THR A 93 -1.23 22.70 4.65
CA THR A 93 -0.73 22.15 3.38
C THR A 93 -0.11 20.78 3.59
N ARG A 94 0.03 20.01 2.51
CA ARG A 94 0.91 18.83 2.47
C ARG A 94 1.88 18.96 1.32
N PRO A 95 3.16 18.64 1.51
CA PRO A 95 4.13 18.60 0.44
C PRO A 95 3.85 17.40 -0.47
N LEU A 96 3.75 17.63 -1.77
CA LEU A 96 3.69 16.62 -2.81
C LEU A 96 5.01 16.66 -3.59
N GLY A 97 5.68 15.54 -3.71
CA GLY A 97 6.84 15.38 -4.58
C GLY A 97 6.40 14.92 -5.97
N ILE A 98 6.80 15.64 -7.02
CA ILE A 98 6.47 15.33 -8.41
C ILE A 98 7.76 14.87 -9.10
N PRO A 99 7.99 13.55 -9.30
CA PRO A 99 9.12 13.03 -10.06
C PRO A 99 9.05 13.46 -11.53
N THR A 100 10.16 13.41 -12.25
CA THR A 100 10.19 13.65 -13.70
C THR A 100 9.29 12.65 -14.42
N ILE A 101 8.83 12.99 -15.61
CA ILE A 101 7.93 12.10 -16.37
C ILE A 101 8.63 10.80 -16.72
N MET A 102 9.93 10.81 -16.95
CA MET A 102 10.73 9.61 -17.21
C MET A 102 10.85 8.74 -15.94
N ASP A 103 11.12 9.31 -14.79
CA ASP A 103 11.16 8.55 -13.53
C ASP A 103 9.81 7.93 -13.22
N ARG A 104 8.70 8.64 -13.50
CA ARG A 104 7.35 8.06 -13.37
C ARG A 104 7.10 6.89 -14.33
N LEU A 105 7.63 6.94 -15.57
CA LEU A 105 7.55 5.82 -16.51
C LEU A 105 8.32 4.60 -15.99
N ILE A 106 9.55 4.81 -15.49
CA ILE A 106 10.37 3.75 -14.91
C ILE A 106 9.67 3.16 -13.67
N GLN A 107 9.14 4.00 -12.77
CA GLN A 107 8.37 3.56 -11.61
C GLN A 107 7.13 2.76 -12.01
N GLN A 108 6.45 3.15 -13.10
CA GLN A 108 5.28 2.42 -13.61
C GLN A 108 5.68 1.04 -14.17
N CYS A 109 6.82 0.92 -14.87
CA CYS A 109 7.33 -0.37 -15.31
C CYS A 109 7.61 -1.33 -14.15
N VAL A 110 8.21 -0.83 -13.08
CA VAL A 110 8.46 -1.60 -11.86
C VAL A 110 7.16 -1.97 -11.15
N LEU A 111 6.23 -1.02 -11.00
CA LEU A 111 4.96 -1.21 -10.33
C LEU A 111 4.17 -2.39 -10.92
N GLN A 112 4.02 -2.44 -12.24
CA GLN A 112 3.21 -3.45 -12.93
C GLN A 112 3.69 -4.89 -12.67
N VAL A 113 5.01 -5.07 -12.53
CA VAL A 113 5.60 -6.40 -12.24
C VAL A 113 5.59 -6.71 -10.75
N MET A 114 5.69 -5.68 -9.89
CA MET A 114 5.70 -5.85 -8.43
C MET A 114 4.29 -5.99 -7.83
N GLU A 115 3.27 -5.43 -8.46
CA GLU A 115 1.90 -5.41 -7.94
C GLU A 115 1.30 -6.81 -7.77
N PRO A 116 1.49 -7.76 -8.71
CA PRO A 116 1.07 -9.15 -8.52
C PRO A 116 1.82 -9.88 -7.41
N ILE A 117 3.04 -9.44 -7.06
CA ILE A 117 3.90 -10.07 -6.08
C ILE A 117 3.66 -9.41 -4.72
N HIS A 118 2.91 -10.07 -3.84
CA HIS A 118 2.64 -9.54 -2.50
C HIS A 118 3.87 -9.63 -1.59
N GLY A 119 4.31 -8.47 -1.04
CA GLY A 119 5.29 -8.51 -0.02
C GLY A 119 6.06 -7.29 0.44
N LYS A 120 7.22 -7.34 1.02
CA LYS A 120 7.84 -6.45 2.03
C LYS A 120 9.12 -5.71 1.59
N LEU A 121 9.32 -4.41 1.98
CA LEU A 121 10.38 -3.51 1.52
C LEU A 121 11.81 -4.05 1.71
N LEU A 122 12.75 -3.69 0.91
CA LEU A 122 14.06 -4.28 0.67
C LEU A 122 14.40 -5.59 1.41
N ARG A 123 14.53 -5.59 2.75
CA ARG A 123 14.63 -6.83 3.54
C ARG A 123 13.35 -7.62 3.47
N GLN A 124 12.25 -6.96 3.44
CA GLN A 124 10.94 -7.52 3.34
C GLN A 124 10.72 -8.02 1.91
N ILE A 125 11.06 -7.26 0.88
CA ILE A 125 11.06 -7.67 -0.52
C ILE A 125 11.98 -8.88 -0.71
N TRP A 126 13.17 -8.86 -0.09
CA TRP A 126 14.06 -10.02 -0.06
C TRP A 126 13.45 -11.23 0.63
N ALA A 127 12.89 -11.05 1.82
CA ALA A 127 12.23 -12.10 2.61
C ALA A 127 10.95 -12.67 1.95
N MET A 128 10.42 -12.00 0.94
CA MET A 128 9.30 -12.44 0.10
C MET A 128 9.73 -13.31 -1.08
N GLY A 129 11.02 -13.57 -1.18
CA GLY A 129 11.57 -14.33 -2.28
C GLY A 129 11.97 -13.50 -3.50
N ILE A 130 11.93 -12.15 -3.44
CA ILE A 130 12.44 -11.31 -4.52
C ILE A 130 13.94 -11.10 -4.34
N HIS A 131 14.73 -12.02 -4.89
CA HIS A 131 16.18 -12.04 -4.78
C HIS A 131 16.89 -11.38 -5.97
N ASP A 132 16.25 -10.39 -6.60
CA ASP A 132 16.84 -9.60 -7.69
C ASP A 132 17.58 -8.38 -7.11
N LYS A 133 18.90 -8.50 -6.96
CA LYS A 133 19.77 -7.45 -6.41
C LYS A 133 19.71 -6.16 -7.23
N LYS A 134 19.57 -6.26 -8.56
CA LYS A 134 19.50 -5.09 -9.45
C LYS A 134 18.19 -4.33 -9.25
N LEU A 135 17.07 -5.04 -9.15
CA LEU A 135 15.77 -4.44 -8.83
C LEU A 135 15.80 -3.75 -7.46
N LEU A 136 16.35 -4.41 -6.44
CA LEU A 136 16.46 -3.83 -5.10
C LEU A 136 17.34 -2.58 -5.06
N SER A 137 18.43 -2.54 -5.85
CA SER A 137 19.27 -1.37 -6.00
C SER A 137 18.51 -0.20 -6.64
N ILE A 138 17.70 -0.47 -7.66
CA ILE A 138 16.85 0.53 -8.33
C ILE A 138 15.79 1.07 -7.36
N ILE A 139 15.10 0.20 -6.62
CA ILE A 139 14.13 0.62 -5.60
C ILE A 139 14.84 1.45 -4.52
N SER A 140 16.02 1.05 -4.07
CA SER A 140 16.82 1.82 -3.11
C SER A 140 17.20 3.22 -3.64
N ALA A 141 17.56 3.33 -4.91
CA ALA A 141 17.83 4.61 -5.55
C ALA A 141 16.59 5.51 -5.61
N MET A 142 15.41 4.93 -5.96
CA MET A 142 14.13 5.66 -5.95
C MET A 142 13.76 6.18 -4.56
N LEU A 143 14.04 5.41 -3.50
CA LEU A 143 13.79 5.79 -2.11
C LEU A 143 14.68 6.95 -1.64
N LYS A 144 15.89 7.06 -2.21
CA LYS A 144 16.89 8.08 -1.90
C LYS A 144 16.85 9.28 -2.85
N ALA A 145 15.83 9.40 -3.70
CA ALA A 145 15.71 10.52 -4.62
C ALA A 145 15.68 11.85 -3.87
N GLU A 146 16.52 12.79 -4.30
CA GLU A 146 16.60 14.13 -3.74
C GLU A 146 15.30 14.91 -3.97
N VAL A 147 14.86 15.66 -2.98
CA VAL A 147 13.72 16.59 -3.09
C VAL A 147 14.28 17.97 -3.35
N ALA A 148 13.93 18.58 -4.49
CA ALA A 148 14.39 19.89 -4.87
C ALA A 148 14.13 20.93 -3.77
N GLY A 149 15.17 21.65 -3.35
CA GLY A 149 15.11 22.67 -2.31
C GLY A 149 15.06 22.16 -0.86
N ILE A 150 15.17 20.82 -0.65
CA ILE A 150 15.21 20.22 0.71
C ILE A 150 16.41 19.30 0.86
N GLY A 151 16.89 18.68 -0.24
CA GLY A 151 17.91 17.64 -0.21
C GLY A 151 17.32 16.22 -0.05
N PHE A 152 18.10 15.33 0.53
CA PHE A 152 17.72 13.93 0.72
C PHE A 152 16.75 13.80 1.90
N PRO A 153 15.61 13.10 1.74
CA PRO A 153 14.69 12.86 2.85
C PRO A 153 15.35 11.94 3.89
N GLU A 154 15.32 12.35 5.17
CA GLU A 154 15.84 11.53 6.27
C GLU A 154 14.98 10.26 6.50
N LYS A 155 13.68 10.35 6.21
CA LYS A 155 12.70 9.25 6.39
C LYS A 155 11.69 9.22 5.26
N GLY A 156 11.34 8.00 4.84
CA GLY A 156 10.27 7.74 3.88
C GLY A 156 10.65 8.03 2.43
N THR A 157 9.64 8.09 1.58
CA THR A 157 9.75 8.44 0.16
C THR A 157 9.10 9.79 -0.10
N PRO A 158 9.55 10.54 -1.11
CA PRO A 158 8.82 11.72 -1.57
C PRO A 158 7.37 11.35 -1.88
N GLN A 159 6.40 12.07 -1.28
CA GLN A 159 4.98 11.87 -1.59
C GLN A 159 4.71 12.21 -3.05
N GLY A 160 4.06 11.32 -3.78
CA GLY A 160 3.70 11.50 -5.19
C GLY A 160 4.45 10.60 -6.17
N GLY A 161 5.41 9.81 -5.70
CA GLY A 161 6.01 8.72 -6.50
C GLY A 161 4.96 7.63 -6.77
N ILE A 162 4.96 7.08 -7.99
CA ILE A 162 4.01 6.03 -8.41
C ILE A 162 4.16 4.77 -7.55
N LEU A 163 5.39 4.42 -7.15
CA LEU A 163 5.68 3.28 -6.28
C LEU A 163 5.37 3.51 -4.80
N SER A 164 5.24 4.76 -4.34
CA SER A 164 5.08 5.08 -2.92
C SER A 164 3.90 4.36 -2.24
N PRO A 165 2.69 4.24 -2.85
CA PRO A 165 1.59 3.50 -2.27
C PRO A 165 1.88 2.01 -2.10
N LEU A 166 2.51 1.37 -3.11
CA LEU A 166 2.91 -0.04 -3.02
C LEU A 166 3.91 -0.25 -1.89
N LEU A 167 4.95 0.56 -1.84
CA LEU A 167 6.00 0.46 -0.82
C LEU A 167 5.44 0.70 0.60
N SER A 168 4.51 1.64 0.76
CA SER A 168 3.81 1.87 2.03
C SER A 168 2.98 0.65 2.44
N ASN A 169 2.24 0.04 1.51
CA ASN A 169 1.48 -1.18 1.78
C ASN A 169 2.37 -2.34 2.19
N ILE A 170 3.52 -2.46 1.58
CA ILE A 170 4.53 -3.46 1.91
C ILE A 170 5.00 -3.29 3.37
N VAL A 171 5.38 -2.08 3.78
CA VAL A 171 5.83 -1.82 5.16
C VAL A 171 4.73 -2.11 6.17
N LEU A 172 3.54 -1.59 5.95
CA LEU A 172 2.45 -1.69 6.91
C LEU A 172 1.76 -3.07 6.94
N ASN A 173 2.06 -3.96 5.99
CA ASN A 173 1.61 -5.34 6.05
C ASN A 173 2.12 -6.09 7.31
N GLU A 174 3.26 -5.67 7.91
CA GLU A 174 3.67 -6.21 9.21
C GLU A 174 2.69 -5.86 10.33
N LEU A 175 2.09 -4.67 10.28
CA LEU A 175 1.04 -4.29 11.23
C LEU A 175 -0.19 -5.19 11.06
N ASP A 176 -0.59 -5.47 9.81
CA ASP A 176 -1.72 -6.36 9.53
C ASP A 176 -1.47 -7.76 10.11
N TRP A 177 -0.29 -8.32 9.86
CA TRP A 177 0.11 -9.62 10.40
C TRP A 177 0.20 -9.60 11.92
N TRP A 178 0.78 -8.55 12.50
CA TRP A 178 0.90 -8.45 13.95
C TRP A 178 -0.45 -8.39 14.64
N ILE A 179 -1.36 -7.51 14.20
CA ILE A 179 -2.73 -7.43 14.76
C ILE A 179 -3.49 -8.74 14.53
N THR A 180 -3.39 -9.32 13.32
CA THR A 180 -4.06 -10.58 13.00
C THR A 180 -3.57 -11.72 13.89
N SER A 181 -2.27 -11.77 14.21
CA SER A 181 -1.71 -12.78 15.11
C SER A 181 -2.21 -12.69 16.54
N GLN A 182 -2.69 -11.51 16.99
CA GLN A 182 -3.18 -11.33 18.37
C GLN A 182 -4.55 -12.00 18.60
N TRP A 183 -5.32 -12.23 17.54
CA TRP A 183 -6.67 -12.79 17.64
C TRP A 183 -7.01 -13.75 16.50
N VAL A 184 -7.13 -13.26 15.28
CA VAL A 184 -7.63 -14.03 14.12
C VAL A 184 -6.74 -15.23 13.81
N GLY A 185 -5.42 -15.04 13.90
CA GLY A 185 -4.40 -16.04 13.64
C GLY A 185 -4.13 -17.00 14.80
N MET A 186 -4.69 -16.74 16.00
CA MET A 186 -4.43 -17.58 17.17
C MET A 186 -4.94 -19.00 16.96
N PRO A 187 -4.13 -20.04 17.25
CA PRO A 187 -4.57 -21.44 17.21
C PRO A 187 -5.50 -21.75 18.38
N THR A 188 -6.37 -22.72 18.21
CA THR A 188 -7.16 -23.34 19.29
C THR A 188 -6.69 -24.78 19.51
N ARG A 189 -6.99 -25.37 20.70
CA ARG A 189 -6.60 -26.76 21.01
C ARG A 189 -7.14 -27.76 19.99
N HIS A 190 -8.32 -27.48 19.40
CA HIS A 190 -8.91 -28.31 18.37
C HIS A 190 -9.05 -27.51 17.09
N GLU A 191 -8.75 -28.14 15.97
CA GLU A 191 -9.01 -27.57 14.66
C GLU A 191 -10.50 -27.73 14.35
N TYR A 192 -11.24 -26.63 14.31
CA TYR A 192 -12.67 -26.64 14.00
C TYR A 192 -12.87 -26.69 12.48
N SER A 193 -13.48 -27.78 12.01
CA SER A 193 -14.01 -27.86 10.65
C SER A 193 -15.21 -26.90 10.55
N GLY A 194 -14.98 -25.70 10.03
CA GLY A 194 -16.07 -24.74 9.75
C GLY A 194 -16.72 -25.05 8.40
N LYS A 195 -18.03 -24.78 8.29
CA LYS A 195 -18.74 -24.78 7.01
C LYS A 195 -18.11 -23.74 6.09
N ILE A 196 -17.88 -24.11 4.83
CA ILE A 196 -17.46 -23.13 3.80
C ILE A 196 -18.73 -22.46 3.28
N HIS A 197 -18.80 -21.14 3.33
CA HIS A 197 -19.88 -20.35 2.77
C HIS A 197 -19.78 -20.30 1.24
N GLU A 198 -20.85 -19.90 0.55
CA GLU A 198 -20.90 -19.78 -0.91
C GLU A 198 -19.82 -18.86 -1.49
N ASN A 199 -19.38 -17.85 -0.72
CA ASN A 199 -18.27 -16.94 -1.07
C ASN A 199 -16.88 -17.53 -0.81
N GLY A 200 -16.76 -18.82 -0.49
CA GLY A 200 -15.50 -19.52 -0.22
C GLY A 200 -14.90 -19.28 1.17
N THR A 201 -15.52 -18.43 2.02
CA THR A 201 -15.02 -18.19 3.38
C THR A 201 -15.39 -19.31 4.34
N LYS A 202 -14.42 -19.69 5.22
CA LYS A 202 -14.65 -20.70 6.26
C LYS A 202 -15.32 -20.07 7.48
N ASP A 203 -16.41 -20.67 7.97
CA ASP A 203 -17.03 -20.26 9.24
C ASP A 203 -16.07 -20.49 10.41
N GLN A 204 -15.73 -19.41 11.12
CA GLN A 204 -14.84 -19.43 12.27
C GLN A 204 -15.57 -19.18 13.61
N SER A 205 -16.88 -19.21 13.61
CA SER A 205 -17.71 -18.90 14.79
C SER A 205 -17.35 -19.75 16.00
N LYS A 206 -17.10 -21.06 15.80
CA LYS A 206 -16.70 -21.98 16.87
C LYS A 206 -15.34 -21.63 17.43
N LYS A 207 -14.35 -21.37 16.56
CA LYS A 207 -13.02 -20.93 16.93
C LYS A 207 -13.07 -19.65 17.79
N TYR A 208 -13.77 -18.63 17.33
CA TYR A 208 -13.87 -17.36 18.08
C TYR A 208 -14.63 -17.50 19.40
N ARG A 209 -15.59 -18.42 19.50
CA ARG A 209 -16.27 -18.75 20.76
C ARG A 209 -15.28 -19.29 21.80
N GLU A 210 -14.38 -20.18 21.40
CA GLU A 210 -13.35 -20.71 22.30
C GLU A 210 -12.31 -19.65 22.68
N LEU A 211 -11.83 -18.86 21.72
CA LEU A 211 -10.87 -17.78 22.00
C LEU A 211 -11.46 -16.74 22.98
N ARG A 212 -12.77 -16.48 22.94
CA ARG A 212 -13.43 -15.56 23.90
C ARG A 212 -13.44 -16.05 25.34
N LYS A 213 -13.19 -17.33 25.59
CA LYS A 213 -13.04 -17.89 26.94
C LYS A 213 -11.64 -17.64 27.52
N THR A 214 -10.71 -17.16 26.71
CA THR A 214 -9.34 -16.86 27.09
C THR A 214 -9.16 -15.39 27.46
N ASN A 215 -7.95 -15.03 27.93
CA ASN A 215 -7.57 -13.64 28.22
C ASN A 215 -7.15 -12.85 26.97
N LEU A 216 -7.24 -13.43 25.76
CA LEU A 216 -6.92 -12.75 24.52
C LEU A 216 -7.85 -11.57 24.24
N LYS A 217 -7.34 -10.58 23.51
CA LYS A 217 -8.10 -9.37 23.17
C LYS A 217 -8.69 -9.55 21.75
N GLU A 218 -10.03 -9.62 21.70
CA GLU A 218 -10.75 -9.71 20.43
C GLU A 218 -10.53 -8.44 19.61
N CYS A 219 -9.81 -8.54 18.49
CA CYS A 219 -9.50 -7.42 17.63
C CYS A 219 -9.45 -7.80 16.15
N TYR A 220 -9.85 -6.85 15.30
CA TYR A 220 -9.87 -6.99 13.85
C TYR A 220 -9.31 -5.70 13.25
N ILE A 221 -8.42 -5.81 12.27
CA ILE A 221 -7.88 -4.67 11.54
C ILE A 221 -8.51 -4.56 10.15
N VAL A 222 -8.81 -3.33 9.76
CA VAL A 222 -9.09 -2.94 8.37
C VAL A 222 -8.18 -1.78 8.03
N ARG A 223 -7.40 -1.92 6.98
CA ARG A 223 -6.42 -0.92 6.55
C ARG A 223 -6.55 -0.61 5.06
N TYR A 224 -6.36 0.65 4.75
CA TYR A 224 -6.18 1.14 3.38
C TYR A 224 -5.01 2.12 3.38
N ALA A 225 -3.91 1.74 2.73
CA ALA A 225 -2.64 2.46 2.77
C ALA A 225 -2.18 2.74 4.22
N ASP A 226 -2.05 4.00 4.62
CA ASP A 226 -1.68 4.47 5.96
C ASP A 226 -2.88 4.66 6.90
N ASP A 227 -4.10 4.69 6.37
CA ASP A 227 -5.32 4.75 7.18
C ASP A 227 -5.75 3.35 7.64
N PHE A 228 -5.94 3.16 8.93
CA PHE A 228 -6.43 1.89 9.47
C PHE A 228 -7.39 2.06 10.65
N LYS A 229 -8.23 1.05 10.87
CA LYS A 229 -9.11 0.90 12.02
C LYS A 229 -8.89 -0.44 12.68
N ILE A 230 -8.79 -0.44 14.01
CA ILE A 230 -8.77 -1.67 14.82
C ILE A 230 -10.07 -1.72 15.58
N PHE A 231 -10.90 -2.71 15.28
CA PHE A 231 -12.18 -2.93 15.94
C PHE A 231 -11.99 -3.85 17.14
N CYS A 232 -12.46 -3.40 18.30
CA CYS A 232 -12.40 -4.13 19.55
C CYS A 232 -13.79 -4.24 20.17
N ARG A 233 -14.03 -5.30 20.93
CA ARG A 233 -15.32 -5.52 21.58
C ARG A 233 -15.50 -4.71 22.87
N LYS A 234 -14.40 -4.51 23.63
CA LYS A 234 -14.39 -3.82 24.91
C LYS A 234 -13.53 -2.55 24.85
N HIS A 235 -13.95 -1.49 25.55
CA HIS A 235 -13.19 -0.26 25.61
C HIS A 235 -11.80 -0.47 26.25
N SER A 236 -11.73 -1.28 27.34
CA SER A 236 -10.45 -1.61 27.99
C SER A 236 -9.44 -2.28 27.07
N ASP A 237 -9.92 -3.12 26.13
CA ASP A 237 -9.09 -3.78 25.14
C ASP A 237 -8.65 -2.79 24.06
N ALA A 238 -9.53 -1.85 23.67
CA ALA A 238 -9.20 -0.79 22.72
C ALA A 238 -8.09 0.12 23.25
N VAL A 239 -8.13 0.50 24.54
CA VAL A 239 -7.08 1.30 25.16
C VAL A 239 -5.74 0.56 25.14
N LYS A 240 -5.72 -0.69 25.57
CA LYS A 240 -4.48 -1.51 25.57
C LYS A 240 -3.91 -1.70 24.16
N LEU A 241 -4.77 -1.99 23.18
CA LEU A 241 -4.35 -2.16 21.79
C LEU A 241 -3.89 -0.86 21.16
N PHE A 242 -4.49 0.28 21.51
CA PHE A 242 -4.05 1.59 21.03
C PHE A 242 -2.60 1.87 21.47
N GLU A 243 -2.30 1.70 22.76
CA GLU A 243 -0.95 1.91 23.29
C GLU A 243 0.05 0.88 22.74
N ALA A 244 -0.34 -0.39 22.67
CA ALA A 244 0.50 -1.44 22.10
C ALA A 244 0.80 -1.20 20.62
N THR A 245 -0.20 -0.75 19.84
CA THR A 245 -0.02 -0.43 18.42
C THR A 245 0.90 0.78 18.22
N ARG A 246 0.73 1.81 19.05
CA ARG A 246 1.60 2.99 19.04
C ARG A 246 3.06 2.62 19.32
N ALA A 247 3.30 1.86 20.39
CA ALA A 247 4.64 1.39 20.76
C ALA A 247 5.24 0.50 19.65
N TRP A 248 4.47 -0.45 19.16
CA TRP A 248 4.91 -1.36 18.09
C TRP A 248 5.30 -0.63 16.80
N LEU A 249 4.48 0.34 16.34
CA LEU A 249 4.79 1.14 15.16
C LEU A 249 6.09 1.94 15.36
N LYS A 250 6.28 2.52 16.55
CA LYS A 250 7.50 3.27 16.87
C LYS A 250 8.73 2.39 16.91
N GLU A 251 8.68 1.30 17.66
CA GLU A 251 9.82 0.42 17.90
C GLU A 251 10.17 -0.42 16.67
N ARG A 252 9.14 -0.94 15.97
CA ARG A 252 9.34 -1.87 14.86
C ARG A 252 9.56 -1.19 13.53
N LEU A 253 8.81 -0.11 13.25
CA LEU A 253 8.81 0.58 11.95
C LEU A 253 9.38 2.01 12.02
N GLY A 254 9.67 2.55 13.22
CA GLY A 254 10.10 3.94 13.38
C GLY A 254 9.02 4.96 13.03
N LEU A 255 7.74 4.54 13.03
CA LEU A 255 6.61 5.37 12.65
C LEU A 255 5.88 5.92 13.89
N ASP A 256 5.51 7.19 13.82
CA ASP A 256 4.68 7.84 14.83
C ASP A 256 3.23 7.96 14.34
N ILE A 257 2.27 7.67 15.20
CA ILE A 257 0.85 7.92 14.90
C ILE A 257 0.57 9.44 14.99
N SER A 258 -0.40 9.92 14.19
CA SER A 258 -0.84 11.32 14.28
C SER A 258 -1.70 11.53 15.54
N PRO A 259 -1.26 12.32 16.53
CA PRO A 259 -2.04 12.55 17.76
C PRO A 259 -3.42 13.20 17.47
N GLU A 260 -3.47 14.06 16.46
CA GLU A 260 -4.70 14.80 16.09
C GLU A 260 -5.78 13.87 15.47
N LYS A 261 -5.36 12.81 14.78
CA LYS A 261 -6.25 11.92 14.01
C LYS A 261 -6.53 10.60 14.72
N SER A 262 -5.58 10.14 15.54
CA SER A 262 -5.66 8.83 16.21
C SER A 262 -6.44 8.95 17.50
N LYS A 263 -7.58 8.27 17.58
CA LYS A 263 -8.47 8.29 18.74
C LYS A 263 -9.27 7.01 18.88
N ILE A 264 -9.66 6.70 20.12
CA ILE A 264 -10.59 5.62 20.41
C ILE A 264 -12.02 6.17 20.32
N VAL A 265 -12.87 5.52 19.56
CA VAL A 265 -14.27 5.92 19.34
C VAL A 265 -15.21 4.79 19.71
N ASN A 266 -16.21 5.10 20.58
CA ASN A 266 -17.28 4.16 20.88
C ASN A 266 -18.34 4.23 19.77
N LEU A 267 -18.31 3.26 18.85
CA LEU A 267 -19.19 3.21 17.68
C LEU A 267 -20.68 3.03 18.02
N LYS A 268 -21.04 2.68 19.27
CA LYS A 268 -22.44 2.65 19.72
C LYS A 268 -23.02 4.06 19.91
N HIS A 269 -22.17 5.03 20.23
CA HIS A 269 -22.57 6.38 20.58
C HIS A 269 -22.13 7.42 19.53
N ALA A 270 -20.99 7.22 18.87
CA ALA A 270 -20.38 8.19 17.95
C ALA A 270 -20.05 7.56 16.59
N TYR A 271 -19.97 8.39 15.58
CA TYR A 271 -19.49 8.00 14.26
C TYR A 271 -17.96 8.05 14.20
N SER A 272 -17.40 7.17 13.38
CA SER A 272 -15.99 7.20 12.99
C SER A 272 -15.87 7.25 11.47
N ASP A 273 -15.14 8.24 10.96
CA ASP A 273 -14.93 8.40 9.54
C ASP A 273 -13.81 7.47 9.04
N PHE A 274 -14.03 6.79 7.91
CA PHE A 274 -13.04 5.95 7.25
C PHE A 274 -13.29 5.93 5.74
N LEU A 275 -12.32 6.37 4.95
CA LEU A 275 -12.37 6.42 3.48
C LEU A 275 -13.62 7.15 2.94
N GLY A 276 -14.03 8.25 3.59
CA GLY A 276 -15.22 9.00 3.21
C GLY A 276 -16.55 8.43 3.71
N PHE A 277 -16.53 7.27 4.40
CA PHE A 277 -17.72 6.66 5.01
C PHE A 277 -17.79 6.97 6.51
N ARG A 278 -18.99 7.17 7.02
CA ARG A 278 -19.27 7.30 8.45
C ARG A 278 -19.74 5.97 9.01
N ILE A 279 -18.95 5.40 9.91
CA ILE A 279 -19.18 4.08 10.51
C ILE A 279 -19.79 4.25 11.90
N LYS A 280 -20.91 3.55 12.19
CA LYS A 280 -21.55 3.45 13.50
C LYS A 280 -22.18 2.09 13.65
N VAL A 281 -22.23 1.56 14.88
CA VAL A 281 -22.98 0.33 15.19
C VAL A 281 -24.46 0.67 15.34
N HIS A 282 -25.31 0.06 14.55
CA HIS A 282 -26.75 0.08 14.73
C HIS A 282 -27.24 -1.29 15.25
N LYS A 283 -28.22 -1.29 16.16
CA LYS A 283 -28.99 -2.49 16.46
C LYS A 283 -29.87 -2.76 15.24
N LEU A 284 -29.51 -3.76 14.45
CA LEU A 284 -30.38 -4.25 13.38
C LEU A 284 -31.62 -4.90 14.05
N SER A 285 -32.78 -4.29 13.97
CA SER A 285 -34.01 -4.99 14.02
C SER A 285 -34.18 -5.65 12.64
N LEU A 286 -34.62 -6.91 12.59
CA LEU A 286 -34.73 -7.72 11.36
C LEU A 286 -35.69 -7.14 10.28
N ILE A 287 -36.21 -5.93 10.44
CA ILE A 287 -37.29 -5.36 9.60
C ILE A 287 -36.87 -4.23 8.69
N HIS A 288 -35.66 -3.62 8.87
CA HIS A 288 -35.20 -2.52 8.00
C HIS A 288 -33.71 -2.64 7.64
N ILE A 289 -33.47 -3.19 6.44
CA ILE A 289 -32.22 -2.96 5.71
C ILE A 289 -32.46 -1.73 4.84
N SER A 290 -32.12 -0.54 5.32
CA SER A 290 -32.02 0.64 4.47
C SER A 290 -30.64 0.65 3.83
N GLU A 291 -30.59 0.73 2.49
CA GLU A 291 -29.34 0.95 1.76
C GLU A 291 -28.62 2.20 2.27
N PRO A 292 -27.29 2.18 2.37
CA PRO A 292 -26.52 3.39 2.70
C PRO A 292 -26.70 4.39 1.57
N THR A 293 -27.28 5.54 1.89
CA THR A 293 -27.30 6.68 0.96
C THR A 293 -25.88 7.08 0.62
N ARG A 294 -25.49 6.83 -0.63
CA ARG A 294 -24.27 7.37 -1.24
C ARG A 294 -24.41 8.89 -1.34
N HIS A 295 -23.82 9.63 -0.45
CA HIS A 295 -23.42 10.99 -0.75
C HIS A 295 -22.01 10.93 -1.36
N ALA A 296 -21.94 10.77 -2.68
CA ALA A 296 -20.76 11.10 -3.45
C ALA A 296 -20.67 12.64 -3.45
N GLN A 297 -19.72 13.20 -2.73
CA GLN A 297 -19.22 14.54 -3.03
C GLN A 297 -17.99 14.37 -3.93
N ILE A 298 -18.14 14.92 -5.13
CA ILE A 298 -17.16 15.07 -6.21
C ILE A 298 -15.98 15.94 -5.74
#